data_c329c04d886f579b778937cc0c67575f
#
_entry.id   c329c04d886f579b778937cc0c67575f
#
_cell.length_a   1.000
_cell.length_b   1.000
_cell.length_c   1.000
_cell.angle_alpha   90.00
_cell.angle_beta   90.00
_cell.angle_gamma   90.00
#
_symmetry.space_group_name_H-M   'P 1'
#
loop_
_entity.id
_entity.type
_entity.pdbx_description
1 polymer ?
#
loop_
_entity_poly.entity_id
_entity_poly.type
_entity_poly.pdbx_seq_one_letter_code
_entity_poly.pdbx_strand_id
1 'polypeptide(L)'
;PLHGRRKERRGESMKKRSNITVMAKLIGLVKPLTGYMILAIFLGLLGHLCASLLTVFGGYALLGITGVFKVPDGLIFTLLLVCAFARGFLRYGEQSCNHFIAFKLLALLRDRVFFALRRLSPAKLEGRDRGDLIAVITSDIELLEVFYAHTISPAVIAFLFTVIACVFIGSFHPLLGVVALAAYLTVGLLVPFLLSKANGDNGLRFRKRSGALSGFVLDSLRGLSEPIQYGQG
;
A
#
# COMPACT_ATOMS: atom_id res chain seq x y z
N PRO A 1 13.70 42.80 -17.11
CA PRO A 1 13.86 42.34 -15.73
C PRO A 1 12.54 42.06 -15.00
N LEU A 2 11.37 42.48 -15.54
CA LEU A 2 10.05 42.33 -14.86
C LEU A 2 9.35 40.99 -15.13
N HIS A 3 9.78 40.19 -16.12
CA HIS A 3 9.15 38.94 -16.50
C HIS A 3 9.59 37.74 -15.61
N GLY A 4 10.77 37.82 -15.01
CA GLY A 4 11.30 36.78 -14.10
C GLY A 4 10.58 36.73 -12.74
N ARG A 5 10.23 37.87 -12.16
CA ARG A 5 9.58 37.93 -10.85
C ARG A 5 8.11 37.46 -10.81
N ARG A 6 7.44 37.41 -11.95
CA ARG A 6 6.06 36.90 -12.04
C ARG A 6 5.98 35.36 -12.04
N LYS A 7 7.03 34.67 -12.51
CA LYS A 7 7.11 33.20 -12.50
C LYS A 7 7.41 32.66 -11.11
N GLU A 8 8.26 33.34 -10.33
CA GLU A 8 8.58 32.92 -8.94
C GLU A 8 7.39 33.06 -7.99
N ARG A 9 6.59 34.12 -8.09
CA ARG A 9 5.40 34.30 -7.24
C ARG A 9 4.24 33.35 -7.55
N ARG A 10 4.22 32.69 -8.71
CA ARG A 10 3.20 31.67 -9.07
C ARG A 10 3.54 30.29 -8.51
N GLY A 11 4.79 30.02 -8.17
CA GLY A 11 5.25 28.79 -7.53
C GLY A 11 4.98 28.71 -6.02
N GLU A 12 4.84 29.85 -5.34
CA GLU A 12 4.72 29.90 -3.86
C GLU A 12 3.29 29.79 -3.33
N SER A 13 2.26 29.86 -4.17
CA SER A 13 0.86 29.84 -3.72
C SER A 13 0.17 28.46 -3.85
N MET A 14 0.89 27.36 -3.95
CA MET A 14 0.31 26.06 -3.64
C MET A 14 0.31 25.86 -2.13
N LYS A 15 -0.74 26.37 -1.49
CA LYS A 15 -1.09 26.15 -0.09
C LYS A 15 -0.81 24.68 0.22
N LYS A 16 0.23 24.41 1.03
CA LYS A 16 0.65 23.06 1.44
C LYS A 16 -0.57 22.39 2.09
N ARG A 17 -1.32 21.62 1.30
CA ARG A 17 -2.51 20.93 1.80
C ARG A 17 -2.03 19.98 2.88
N SER A 18 -2.66 20.00 4.05
CA SER A 18 -2.34 19.06 5.12
C SER A 18 -2.39 17.63 4.56
N ASN A 19 -1.36 16.85 4.85
CA ASN A 19 -1.28 15.44 4.43
C ASN A 19 -2.56 14.68 4.81
N ILE A 20 -3.16 15.01 5.96
CA ILE A 20 -4.42 14.44 6.45
C ILE A 20 -5.58 14.74 5.50
N THR A 21 -5.68 15.97 4.97
CA THR A 21 -6.77 16.34 4.03
C THR A 21 -6.62 15.61 2.69
N VAL A 22 -5.39 15.38 2.25
CA VAL A 22 -5.10 14.61 1.04
C VAL A 22 -5.47 13.14 1.27
N MET A 23 -5.05 12.56 2.40
CA MET A 23 -5.38 11.19 2.79
C MET A 23 -6.91 10.98 2.88
N ALA A 24 -7.64 11.88 3.53
CA ALA A 24 -9.09 11.78 3.65
C ALA A 24 -9.79 11.81 2.27
N LYS A 25 -9.32 12.65 1.34
CA LYS A 25 -9.86 12.68 -0.03
C LYS A 25 -9.54 11.41 -0.82
N LEU A 26 -8.34 10.86 -0.64
CA LEU A 26 -7.96 9.59 -1.25
C LEU A 26 -8.83 8.46 -0.71
N ILE A 27 -9.01 8.34 0.60
CA ILE A 27 -9.91 7.34 1.21
C ILE A 27 -11.34 7.51 0.68
N GLY A 28 -11.83 8.73 0.48
CA GLY A 28 -13.14 9.01 -0.12
C GLY A 28 -13.33 8.48 -1.55
N LEU A 29 -12.25 8.32 -2.30
CA LEU A 29 -12.30 7.76 -3.66
C LEU A 29 -12.64 6.26 -3.68
N VAL A 30 -12.36 5.54 -2.58
CA VAL A 30 -12.64 4.10 -2.44
C VAL A 30 -14.09 3.82 -2.01
N LYS A 31 -14.86 4.85 -1.68
CA LYS A 31 -16.24 4.69 -1.20
C LYS A 31 -17.10 3.68 -2.00
N PRO A 32 -17.06 3.62 -3.34
CA PRO A 32 -17.83 2.63 -4.09
C PRO A 32 -17.33 1.18 -3.93
N LEU A 33 -16.11 0.98 -3.41
CA LEU A 33 -15.46 -0.32 -3.25
C LEU A 33 -15.37 -0.76 -1.77
N THR A 34 -16.02 -0.04 -0.86
CA THR A 34 -15.97 -0.26 0.59
C THR A 34 -16.38 -1.69 0.97
N GLY A 35 -17.35 -2.30 0.27
CA GLY A 35 -17.76 -3.68 0.53
C GLY A 35 -16.65 -4.69 0.30
N TYR A 36 -15.91 -4.56 -0.80
CA TYR A 36 -14.74 -5.41 -1.07
C TYR A 36 -13.59 -5.16 -0.09
N MET A 37 -13.44 -3.92 0.38
CA MET A 37 -12.41 -3.58 1.37
C MET A 37 -12.73 -4.20 2.74
N ILE A 38 -13.98 -4.16 3.18
CA ILE A 38 -14.44 -4.83 4.41
C ILE A 38 -14.24 -6.34 4.29
N LEU A 39 -14.59 -6.93 3.15
CA LEU A 39 -14.36 -8.35 2.90
C LEU A 39 -12.88 -8.72 2.94
N ALA A 40 -12.00 -7.93 2.32
CA ALA A 40 -10.55 -8.14 2.36
C ALA A 40 -10.01 -8.07 3.80
N ILE A 41 -10.45 -7.08 4.58
CA ILE A 41 -10.05 -6.92 5.99
C ILE A 41 -10.52 -8.12 6.80
N PHE A 42 -11.75 -8.57 6.63
CA PHE A 42 -12.30 -9.72 7.33
C PHE A 42 -11.55 -11.03 7.00
N LEU A 43 -11.32 -11.31 5.72
CA LEU A 43 -10.57 -12.49 5.29
C LEU A 43 -9.12 -12.45 5.77
N GLY A 44 -8.47 -11.27 5.70
CA GLY A 44 -7.12 -11.09 6.16
C GLY A 44 -6.99 -11.27 7.68
N LEU A 45 -7.93 -10.73 8.46
CA LEU A 45 -7.95 -10.91 9.91
C LEU A 45 -8.11 -12.39 10.28
N LEU A 46 -9.06 -13.10 9.68
CA LEU A 46 -9.24 -14.53 9.88
C LEU A 46 -7.99 -15.33 9.49
N GLY A 47 -7.34 -14.96 8.38
CA GLY A 47 -6.11 -15.60 7.94
C GLY A 47 -4.96 -15.44 8.94
N HIS A 48 -4.83 -14.25 9.57
CA HIS A 48 -3.85 -14.00 10.62
C HIS A 48 -4.19 -14.74 11.92
N LEU A 49 -5.47 -14.82 12.28
CA LEU A 49 -5.91 -15.63 13.43
C LEU A 49 -5.60 -17.11 13.21
N CYS A 50 -5.89 -17.67 12.04
CA CYS A 50 -5.49 -19.05 11.72
C CYS A 50 -3.98 -19.27 11.83
N ALA A 51 -3.17 -18.29 11.38
CA ALA A 51 -1.72 -18.37 11.50
C ALA A 51 -1.27 -18.40 12.97
N SER A 52 -1.87 -17.59 13.83
CA SER A 52 -1.58 -17.58 15.26
C SER A 52 -2.03 -18.86 15.96
N LEU A 53 -3.20 -19.39 15.59
CA LEU A 53 -3.70 -20.68 16.12
C LEU A 53 -2.81 -21.84 15.71
N LEU A 54 -2.20 -21.83 14.52
CA LEU A 54 -1.19 -22.83 14.13
C LEU A 54 -0.02 -22.83 15.09
N THR A 55 0.48 -21.67 15.50
CA THR A 55 1.58 -21.56 16.48
C THR A 55 1.15 -22.06 17.85
N VAL A 56 -0.04 -21.68 18.30
CA VAL A 56 -0.60 -22.10 19.61
C VAL A 56 -0.81 -23.63 19.64
N PHE A 57 -1.47 -24.19 18.64
CA PHE A 57 -1.71 -25.65 18.57
C PHE A 57 -0.41 -26.43 18.38
N GLY A 58 0.57 -25.88 17.64
CA GLY A 58 1.90 -26.45 17.54
C GLY A 58 2.61 -26.50 18.91
N GLY A 59 2.48 -25.47 19.72
CA GLY A 59 2.97 -25.44 21.10
C GLY A 59 2.27 -26.50 21.98
N TYR A 60 0.96 -26.65 21.89
CA TYR A 60 0.22 -27.69 22.59
C TYR A 60 0.61 -29.09 22.14
N ALA A 61 0.86 -29.32 20.85
CA ALA A 61 1.35 -30.58 20.35
C ALA A 61 2.71 -30.97 20.98
N LEU A 62 3.64 -30.02 21.06
CA LEU A 62 4.93 -30.22 21.71
C LEU A 62 4.78 -30.55 23.21
N LEU A 63 3.92 -29.83 23.92
CA LEU A 63 3.64 -30.10 25.33
C LEU A 63 2.98 -31.48 25.54
N GLY A 64 2.16 -31.95 24.58
CA GLY A 64 1.60 -33.28 24.56
C GLY A 64 2.68 -34.36 24.46
N ILE A 65 3.64 -34.20 23.55
CA ILE A 65 4.77 -35.14 23.38
C ILE A 65 5.65 -35.21 24.60
N THR A 66 5.86 -34.10 25.30
CA THR A 66 6.65 -34.07 26.58
C THR A 66 5.91 -34.62 27.78
N GLY A 67 4.63 -35.00 27.63
CA GLY A 67 3.82 -35.59 28.70
C GLY A 67 3.30 -34.56 29.75
N VAL A 68 3.54 -33.26 29.52
CA VAL A 68 3.09 -32.18 30.41
C VAL A 68 1.56 -32.01 30.33
N PHE A 69 0.97 -32.23 29.16
CA PHE A 69 -0.48 -32.20 28.95
C PHE A 69 -0.96 -33.44 28.21
N LYS A 70 -2.05 -34.05 28.68
CA LYS A 70 -2.75 -35.09 27.94
C LYS A 70 -3.75 -34.42 26.97
N VAL A 71 -3.38 -34.30 25.72
CA VAL A 71 -4.29 -33.82 24.68
C VAL A 71 -4.52 -34.92 23.67
N PRO A 72 -5.75 -35.10 23.16
CA PRO A 72 -6.00 -36.06 22.09
C PRO A 72 -5.20 -35.67 20.84
N ASP A 73 -4.19 -36.45 20.49
CA ASP A 73 -3.28 -36.16 19.37
C ASP A 73 -4.03 -35.97 18.05
N GLY A 74 -5.09 -36.76 17.81
CA GLY A 74 -5.94 -36.63 16.63
C GLY A 74 -6.66 -35.29 16.52
N LEU A 75 -7.11 -34.72 17.63
CA LEU A 75 -7.80 -33.41 17.62
C LEU A 75 -6.85 -32.29 17.26
N ILE A 76 -5.67 -32.24 17.89
CA ILE A 76 -4.67 -31.19 17.61
C ILE A 76 -4.23 -31.26 16.15
N PHE A 77 -3.93 -32.47 15.65
CA PHE A 77 -3.51 -32.64 14.28
C PHE A 77 -4.59 -32.20 13.28
N THR A 78 -5.85 -32.53 13.56
CA THR A 78 -6.98 -32.08 12.73
C THR A 78 -7.11 -30.56 12.77
N LEU A 79 -7.01 -29.92 13.92
CA LEU A 79 -7.07 -28.45 14.04
C LEU A 79 -5.91 -27.76 13.30
N LEU A 80 -4.70 -28.30 13.39
CA LEU A 80 -3.55 -27.82 12.63
C LEU A 80 -3.79 -27.88 11.12
N LEU A 81 -4.28 -29.04 10.63
CA LEU A 81 -4.60 -29.17 9.21
C LEU A 81 -5.69 -28.20 8.76
N VAL A 82 -6.79 -28.11 9.50
CA VAL A 82 -7.90 -27.21 9.18
C VAL A 82 -7.40 -25.76 9.15
N CYS A 83 -6.65 -25.31 10.17
CA CYS A 83 -6.10 -23.97 10.19
C CYS A 83 -5.10 -23.71 9.05
N ALA A 84 -4.28 -24.69 8.67
CA ALA A 84 -3.31 -24.56 7.60
C ALA A 84 -4.00 -24.38 6.24
N PHE A 85 -4.99 -25.22 5.93
CA PHE A 85 -5.77 -25.11 4.69
C PHE A 85 -6.61 -23.83 4.68
N ALA A 86 -7.34 -23.54 5.76
CA ALA A 86 -8.16 -22.34 5.89
C ALA A 86 -7.33 -21.06 5.67
N ARG A 87 -6.12 -20.98 6.25
CA ARG A 87 -5.21 -19.84 6.06
C ARG A 87 -4.87 -19.63 4.58
N GLY A 88 -4.62 -20.72 3.81
CA GLY A 88 -4.31 -20.61 2.39
C GLY A 88 -5.47 -19.99 1.60
N PHE A 89 -6.69 -20.50 1.79
CA PHE A 89 -7.88 -19.98 1.12
C PHE A 89 -8.23 -18.54 1.55
N LEU A 90 -8.15 -18.24 2.83
CA LEU A 90 -8.41 -16.90 3.37
C LEU A 90 -7.41 -15.88 2.82
N ARG A 91 -6.12 -16.23 2.76
CA ARG A 91 -5.09 -15.38 2.19
C ARG A 91 -5.26 -15.16 0.70
N TYR A 92 -5.64 -16.20 -0.04
CA TYR A 92 -5.98 -16.08 -1.46
C TYR A 92 -7.17 -15.14 -1.67
N GLY A 93 -8.25 -15.30 -0.91
CA GLY A 93 -9.43 -14.45 -0.97
C GLY A 93 -9.12 -12.97 -0.63
N GLU A 94 -8.36 -12.73 0.45
CA GLU A 94 -7.89 -11.38 0.83
C GLU A 94 -7.12 -10.73 -0.33
N GLN A 95 -6.14 -11.45 -0.88
CA GLN A 95 -5.28 -10.93 -1.93
C GLN A 95 -6.09 -10.65 -3.22
N SER A 96 -7.00 -11.55 -3.58
CA SER A 96 -7.90 -11.36 -4.74
C SER A 96 -8.77 -10.12 -4.58
N CYS A 97 -9.34 -9.89 -3.40
CA CYS A 97 -10.10 -8.67 -3.10
C CYS A 97 -9.24 -7.40 -3.20
N ASN A 98 -8.03 -7.42 -2.65
CA ASN A 98 -7.11 -6.29 -2.69
C ASN A 98 -6.72 -5.94 -4.14
N HIS A 99 -6.39 -6.94 -4.97
CA HIS A 99 -6.10 -6.71 -6.39
C HIS A 99 -7.33 -6.23 -7.17
N PHE A 100 -8.51 -6.78 -6.89
CA PHE A 100 -9.74 -6.30 -7.53
C PHE A 100 -10.00 -4.82 -7.22
N ILE A 101 -9.84 -4.41 -5.94
CA ILE A 101 -9.96 -3.01 -5.52
C ILE A 101 -8.95 -2.15 -6.27
N ALA A 102 -7.69 -2.58 -6.33
CA ALA A 102 -6.60 -1.87 -6.99
C ALA A 102 -6.91 -1.62 -8.47
N PHE A 103 -7.22 -2.65 -9.23
CA PHE A 103 -7.52 -2.53 -10.67
C PHE A 103 -8.79 -1.72 -10.95
N LYS A 104 -9.83 -1.90 -10.14
CA LYS A 104 -11.06 -1.12 -10.30
C LYS A 104 -10.84 0.35 -10.01
N LEU A 105 -10.05 0.66 -8.98
CA LEU A 105 -9.69 2.03 -8.64
C LEU A 105 -8.83 2.68 -9.72
N LEU A 106 -7.85 1.92 -10.25
CA LEU A 106 -6.99 2.34 -11.36
C LEU A 106 -7.84 2.75 -12.57
N ALA A 107 -8.81 1.91 -12.97
CA ALA A 107 -9.72 2.22 -14.06
C ALA A 107 -10.54 3.49 -13.79
N LEU A 108 -11.14 3.61 -12.60
CA LEU A 108 -11.93 4.78 -12.20
C LEU A 108 -11.10 6.08 -12.20
N LEU A 109 -9.84 6.02 -11.77
CA LEU A 109 -8.95 7.18 -11.75
C LEU A 109 -8.54 7.58 -13.17
N ARG A 110 -8.18 6.61 -14.02
CA ARG A 110 -7.85 6.87 -15.43
C ARG A 110 -9.02 7.54 -16.16
N ASP A 111 -10.22 7.04 -15.98
CA ASP A 111 -11.42 7.64 -16.59
C ASP A 111 -11.61 9.09 -16.12
N ARG A 112 -11.52 9.35 -14.83
CA ARG A 112 -11.68 10.71 -14.28
C ARG A 112 -10.60 11.67 -14.81
N VAL A 113 -9.36 11.23 -14.85
CA VAL A 113 -8.26 12.04 -15.39
C VAL A 113 -8.46 12.29 -16.89
N PHE A 114 -8.84 11.27 -17.65
CA PHE A 114 -9.12 11.39 -19.07
C PHE A 114 -10.25 12.40 -19.34
N PHE A 115 -11.38 12.30 -18.63
CA PHE A 115 -12.47 13.26 -18.76
C PHE A 115 -12.06 14.68 -18.36
N ALA A 116 -11.25 14.83 -17.31
CA ALA A 116 -10.74 16.14 -16.92
C ALA A 116 -9.82 16.75 -17.98
N LEU A 117 -8.92 15.96 -18.57
CA LEU A 117 -8.05 16.40 -19.65
C LEU A 117 -8.84 16.78 -20.90
N ARG A 118 -9.83 15.97 -21.29
CA ARG A 118 -10.71 16.26 -22.44
C ARG A 118 -11.44 17.58 -22.28
N ARG A 119 -11.91 17.91 -21.05
CA ARG A 119 -12.58 19.20 -20.77
C ARG A 119 -11.61 20.40 -20.78
N LEU A 120 -10.32 20.17 -20.60
CA LEU A 120 -9.28 21.21 -20.60
C LEU A 120 -8.64 21.44 -21.97
N SER A 121 -8.85 20.52 -22.93
CA SER A 121 -8.36 20.59 -24.31
C SER A 121 -9.25 21.53 -25.16
N PRO A 122 -8.67 22.30 -26.16
CA PRO A 122 -7.24 22.47 -26.41
C PRO A 122 -6.60 23.61 -25.62
N ALA A 123 -7.36 24.64 -25.24
CA ALA A 123 -6.84 25.96 -24.85
C ALA A 123 -5.99 26.00 -23.56
N LYS A 124 -6.16 25.02 -22.61
CA LYS A 124 -5.42 25.03 -21.34
C LYS A 124 -4.28 23.99 -21.29
N LEU A 125 -4.18 23.15 -22.30
CA LEU A 125 -3.12 22.15 -22.42
C LEU A 125 -1.97 22.61 -23.32
N GLU A 126 -2.20 23.66 -24.14
CA GLU A 126 -1.14 24.33 -24.91
C GLU A 126 -0.10 24.92 -23.95
N GLY A 127 1.14 24.43 -24.07
CA GLY A 127 2.27 24.86 -23.22
C GLY A 127 2.55 23.98 -21.98
N ARG A 128 1.82 22.86 -21.77
CA ARG A 128 2.22 21.84 -20.81
C ARG A 128 3.03 20.75 -21.51
N ASP A 129 4.05 20.26 -20.79
CA ASP A 129 4.85 19.15 -21.25
C ASP A 129 3.96 17.90 -21.37
N ARG A 130 3.91 17.32 -22.58
CA ARG A 130 3.15 16.10 -22.87
C ARG A 130 3.65 14.92 -22.04
N GLY A 131 4.95 14.89 -21.73
CA GLY A 131 5.57 13.88 -20.88
C GLY A 131 5.04 13.92 -19.45
N ASP A 132 4.85 15.12 -18.88
CA ASP A 132 4.27 15.29 -17.56
C ASP A 132 2.81 14.80 -17.47
N LEU A 133 2.01 15.05 -18.52
CA LEU A 133 0.63 14.56 -18.60
C LEU A 133 0.56 13.04 -18.70
N ILE A 134 1.46 12.42 -19.48
CA ILE A 134 1.55 10.96 -19.59
C ILE A 134 1.98 10.36 -18.26
N ALA A 135 2.96 10.94 -17.58
CA ALA A 135 3.42 10.48 -16.27
C ALA A 135 2.31 10.49 -15.22
N VAL A 136 1.43 11.51 -15.23
CA VAL A 136 0.26 11.58 -14.34
C VAL A 136 -0.73 10.44 -14.62
N ILE A 137 -0.98 10.11 -15.89
CA ILE A 137 -1.96 9.08 -16.28
C ILE A 137 -1.42 7.66 -16.02
N THR A 138 -0.11 7.47 -16.04
CA THR A 138 0.55 6.17 -15.82
C THR A 138 1.08 6.04 -14.41
N SER A 139 2.29 6.55 -14.16
CA SER A 139 3.04 6.28 -12.94
C SER A 139 2.40 6.86 -11.67
N ASP A 140 1.77 8.04 -11.73
CA ASP A 140 1.15 8.62 -10.53
C ASP A 140 -0.12 7.86 -10.11
N ILE A 141 -0.88 7.35 -11.06
CA ILE A 141 -2.08 6.54 -10.79
C ILE A 141 -1.67 5.14 -10.28
N GLU A 142 -0.61 4.54 -10.81
CA GLU A 142 -0.06 3.27 -10.31
C GLU A 142 0.45 3.38 -8.87
N LEU A 143 1.09 4.49 -8.49
CA LEU A 143 1.46 4.73 -7.09
C LEU A 143 0.26 4.78 -6.15
N LEU A 144 -0.87 5.30 -6.61
CA LEU A 144 -2.12 5.29 -5.83
C LEU A 144 -2.69 3.87 -5.70
N GLU A 145 -2.59 3.05 -6.74
CA GLU A 145 -2.98 1.64 -6.70
C GLU A 145 -2.22 0.90 -5.59
N VAL A 146 -0.87 0.99 -5.62
CA VAL A 146 -0.01 0.37 -4.61
C VAL A 146 -0.36 0.86 -3.21
N PHE A 147 -0.62 2.15 -3.03
CA PHE A 147 -1.03 2.71 -1.75
C PHE A 147 -2.34 2.08 -1.22
N TYR A 148 -3.36 1.95 -2.06
CA TYR A 148 -4.64 1.39 -1.63
C TYR A 148 -4.57 -0.11 -1.35
N ALA A 149 -3.95 -0.89 -2.22
CA ALA A 149 -3.86 -2.33 -2.08
C ALA A 149 -2.95 -2.77 -0.94
N HIS A 150 -1.83 -2.06 -0.74
CA HIS A 150 -0.77 -2.52 0.16
C HIS A 150 -0.60 -1.67 1.42
N THR A 151 -1.39 -0.62 1.63
CA THR A 151 -1.29 0.22 2.82
C THR A 151 -2.57 0.22 3.65
N ILE A 152 -3.72 0.52 3.07
CA ILE A 152 -4.95 0.74 3.86
C ILE A 152 -5.45 -0.58 4.47
N SER A 153 -5.69 -1.60 3.64
CA SER A 153 -6.22 -2.88 4.10
C SER A 153 -5.28 -3.57 5.09
N PRO A 154 -3.96 -3.73 4.81
CA PRO A 154 -3.03 -4.32 5.77
C PRO A 154 -2.88 -3.52 7.07
N ALA A 155 -2.94 -2.19 7.03
CA ALA A 155 -2.84 -1.38 8.24
C ALA A 155 -4.04 -1.58 9.17
N VAL A 156 -5.26 -1.67 8.62
CA VAL A 156 -6.47 -1.95 9.41
C VAL A 156 -6.42 -3.37 9.96
N ILE A 157 -6.01 -4.37 9.16
CA ILE A 157 -5.83 -5.76 9.62
C ILE A 157 -4.82 -5.81 10.76
N ALA A 158 -3.65 -5.17 10.61
CA ALA A 158 -2.62 -5.13 11.64
C ALA A 158 -3.12 -4.50 12.93
N PHE A 159 -3.87 -3.41 12.85
CA PHE A 159 -4.47 -2.76 14.02
C PHE A 159 -5.45 -3.68 14.74
N LEU A 160 -6.42 -4.25 14.03
CA LEU A 160 -7.42 -5.15 14.60
C LEU A 160 -6.77 -6.41 15.20
N PHE A 161 -5.83 -6.99 14.47
CA PHE A 161 -5.09 -8.15 14.95
C PHE A 161 -4.27 -7.84 16.21
N THR A 162 -3.60 -6.68 16.27
CA THR A 162 -2.86 -6.24 17.46
C THR A 162 -3.77 -6.16 18.68
N VAL A 163 -4.97 -5.58 18.54
CA VAL A 163 -5.93 -5.49 19.64
C VAL A 163 -6.33 -6.88 20.13
N ILE A 164 -6.70 -7.78 19.20
CA ILE A 164 -7.12 -9.15 19.55
C ILE A 164 -5.96 -9.91 20.21
N ALA A 165 -4.75 -9.85 19.65
CA ALA A 165 -3.58 -10.53 20.18
C ALA A 165 -3.20 -10.02 21.57
N CYS A 166 -3.20 -8.70 21.79
CA CYS A 166 -2.88 -8.13 23.09
C CYS A 166 -3.92 -8.49 24.15
N VAL A 167 -5.21 -8.51 23.81
CA VAL A 167 -6.28 -8.95 24.72
C VAL A 167 -6.12 -10.45 25.04
N PHE A 168 -5.88 -11.27 24.02
CA PHE A 168 -5.68 -12.71 24.19
C PHE A 168 -4.46 -13.02 25.07
N ILE A 169 -3.30 -12.42 24.79
CA ILE A 169 -2.08 -12.63 25.60
C ILE A 169 -2.26 -12.04 27.01
N GLY A 170 -2.88 -10.88 27.12
CA GLY A 170 -3.16 -10.21 28.38
C GLY A 170 -4.13 -10.97 29.28
N SER A 171 -4.99 -11.84 28.72
CA SER A 171 -5.89 -12.69 29.51
C SER A 171 -5.16 -13.76 30.32
N PHE A 172 -3.95 -14.15 29.92
CA PHE A 172 -3.11 -15.06 30.71
C PHE A 172 -2.36 -14.30 31.83
N HIS A 173 -1.78 -13.14 31.49
CA HIS A 173 -1.13 -12.27 32.46
C HIS A 173 -1.05 -10.83 31.92
N PRO A 174 -1.49 -9.81 32.67
CA PRO A 174 -1.53 -8.41 32.16
C PRO A 174 -0.18 -7.89 31.71
N LEU A 175 0.91 -8.26 32.40
CA LEU A 175 2.26 -7.84 31.98
C LEU A 175 2.65 -8.36 30.61
N LEU A 176 2.25 -9.60 30.25
CA LEU A 176 2.51 -10.16 28.93
C LEU A 176 1.75 -9.39 27.84
N GLY A 177 0.51 -8.95 28.12
CA GLY A 177 -0.26 -8.10 27.23
C GLY A 177 0.43 -6.75 26.98
N VAL A 178 0.99 -6.12 28.00
CA VAL A 178 1.74 -4.87 27.88
C VAL A 178 3.02 -5.07 27.05
N VAL A 179 3.77 -6.15 27.30
CA VAL A 179 4.98 -6.48 26.51
C VAL A 179 4.62 -6.72 25.04
N ALA A 180 3.55 -7.47 24.77
CA ALA A 180 3.06 -7.70 23.42
C ALA A 180 2.67 -6.38 22.72
N LEU A 181 1.95 -5.50 23.42
CA LEU A 181 1.58 -4.19 22.90
C LEU A 181 2.82 -3.35 22.56
N ALA A 182 3.82 -3.32 23.45
CA ALA A 182 5.07 -2.60 23.21
C ALA A 182 5.81 -3.14 21.99
N ALA A 183 5.86 -4.47 21.81
CA ALA A 183 6.46 -5.10 20.64
C ALA A 183 5.72 -4.73 19.33
N TYR A 184 4.39 -4.81 19.31
CA TYR A 184 3.58 -4.43 18.14
C TYR A 184 3.71 -2.95 17.80
N LEU A 185 3.72 -2.05 18.80
CA LEU A 185 3.92 -0.61 18.58
C LEU A 185 5.33 -0.32 18.07
N THR A 186 6.33 -1.03 18.56
CA THR A 186 7.71 -0.89 18.06
C THR A 186 7.80 -1.25 16.59
N VAL A 187 7.27 -2.40 16.19
CA VAL A 187 7.31 -2.85 14.79
C VAL A 187 6.36 -2.06 13.89
N GLY A 188 5.15 -1.75 14.36
CA GLY A 188 4.12 -1.11 13.56
C GLY A 188 4.25 0.41 13.42
N LEU A 189 4.84 1.10 14.40
CA LEU A 189 4.97 2.55 14.39
C LEU A 189 6.42 3.03 14.45
N LEU A 190 7.22 2.54 15.40
CA LEU A 190 8.57 3.06 15.62
C LEU A 190 9.49 2.74 14.44
N VAL A 191 9.50 1.52 13.94
CA VAL A 191 10.34 1.12 12.80
C VAL A 191 9.98 1.90 11.52
N PRO A 192 8.71 1.97 11.07
CA PRO A 192 8.34 2.79 9.91
C PRO A 192 8.65 4.28 10.08
N PHE A 193 8.48 4.82 11.30
CA PHE A 193 8.82 6.21 11.59
C PHE A 193 10.32 6.47 11.45
N LEU A 194 11.16 5.61 12.03
CA LEU A 194 12.62 5.71 11.92
C LEU A 194 13.10 5.58 10.48
N LEU A 195 12.55 4.62 9.74
CA LEU A 195 12.87 4.43 8.31
C LEU A 195 12.44 5.63 7.47
N SER A 196 11.26 6.19 7.73
CA SER A 196 10.78 7.39 7.05
C SER A 196 11.69 8.58 7.31
N LYS A 197 12.15 8.76 8.56
CA LYS A 197 13.08 9.82 8.94
C LYS A 197 14.48 9.60 8.33
N ALA A 198 14.97 8.37 8.30
CA ALA A 198 16.27 8.03 7.70
C ALA A 198 16.29 8.20 6.18
N ASN A 199 15.18 7.86 5.50
CA ASN A 199 15.05 8.01 4.05
C ASN A 199 14.89 9.46 3.59
N GLY A 200 14.37 10.37 4.43
CA GLY A 200 14.22 11.78 4.13
C GLY A 200 13.62 12.05 2.74
N ASP A 201 14.32 12.86 1.93
CA ASP A 201 13.90 13.21 0.56
C ASP A 201 14.35 12.22 -0.53
N ASN A 202 14.91 11.06 -0.16
CA ASN A 202 15.44 10.10 -1.13
C ASN A 202 14.37 9.59 -2.12
N GLY A 203 13.14 9.37 -1.65
CA GLY A 203 12.01 9.00 -2.51
C GLY A 203 11.68 10.07 -3.55
N LEU A 204 11.70 11.34 -3.16
CA LEU A 204 11.47 12.45 -4.07
C LEU A 204 12.62 12.61 -5.09
N ARG A 205 13.87 12.41 -4.65
CA ARG A 205 15.05 12.43 -5.53
C ARG A 205 15.00 11.28 -6.53
N PHE A 206 14.67 10.08 -6.08
CA PHE A 206 14.48 8.92 -6.96
C PHE A 206 13.43 9.20 -8.02
N ARG A 207 12.24 9.71 -7.64
CA ARG A 207 11.17 10.06 -8.58
C ARG A 207 11.60 11.10 -9.62
N LYS A 208 12.32 12.16 -9.19
CA LYS A 208 12.86 13.17 -10.10
C LYS A 208 13.84 12.58 -11.11
N ARG A 209 14.75 11.71 -10.64
CA ARG A 209 15.73 11.06 -11.51
C ARG A 209 15.07 10.07 -12.48
N SER A 210 14.08 9.30 -12.01
CA SER A 210 13.31 8.39 -12.84
C SER A 210 12.51 9.13 -13.93
N GLY A 211 11.89 10.27 -13.58
CA GLY A 211 11.22 11.14 -14.54
C GLY A 211 12.16 11.72 -15.59
N ALA A 212 13.35 12.18 -15.16
CA ALA A 212 14.37 12.69 -16.08
C ALA A 212 14.89 11.60 -17.03
N LEU A 213 15.09 10.37 -16.51
CA LEU A 213 15.48 9.22 -17.34
C LEU A 213 14.40 8.86 -18.35
N SER A 214 13.14 8.82 -17.94
CA SER A 214 12.01 8.55 -18.84
C SER A 214 11.89 9.62 -19.93
N GLY A 215 12.08 10.89 -19.58
CA GLY A 215 12.14 12.00 -20.55
C GLY A 215 13.28 11.81 -21.56
N PHE A 216 14.48 11.52 -21.06
CA PHE A 216 15.66 11.29 -21.91
C PHE A 216 15.43 10.11 -22.88
N VAL A 217 14.90 8.98 -22.39
CA VAL A 217 14.60 7.81 -23.23
C VAL A 217 13.55 8.16 -24.30
N LEU A 218 12.49 8.86 -23.93
CA LEU A 218 11.45 9.29 -24.87
C LEU A 218 12.00 10.24 -25.96
N ASP A 219 12.83 11.19 -25.56
CA ASP A 219 13.46 12.14 -26.51
C ASP A 219 14.45 11.42 -27.42
N SER A 220 15.23 10.47 -26.87
CA SER A 220 16.14 9.63 -27.67
C SER A 220 15.38 8.76 -28.69
N LEU A 221 14.24 8.16 -28.27
CA LEU A 221 13.41 7.36 -29.17
C LEU A 221 12.74 8.21 -30.26
N ARG A 222 12.32 9.43 -29.93
CA ARG A 222 11.72 10.36 -30.92
C ARG A 222 12.75 10.90 -31.89
N GLY A 223 13.97 11.15 -31.40
CA GLY A 223 15.10 11.61 -32.23
C GLY A 223 15.87 10.49 -32.92
N LEU A 224 15.44 9.24 -32.84
CA LEU A 224 16.19 8.08 -33.33
C LEU A 224 16.50 8.14 -34.85
N SER A 225 15.63 8.80 -35.59
CA SER A 225 15.86 9.02 -37.04
C SER A 225 17.07 9.90 -37.36
N GLU A 226 17.39 10.85 -36.48
CA GLU A 226 18.53 11.76 -36.66
C GLU A 226 19.89 11.10 -36.44
N PRO A 227 20.13 10.40 -35.26
CA PRO A 227 21.38 9.66 -35.04
C PRO A 227 21.65 8.59 -36.12
N ILE A 228 20.59 7.88 -36.56
CA ILE A 228 20.74 6.87 -37.65
C ILE A 228 21.17 7.52 -38.94
N GLN A 229 20.59 8.69 -39.27
CA GLN A 229 20.91 9.42 -40.51
C GLN A 229 22.33 9.98 -40.47
N TYR A 230 22.87 10.32 -39.29
CA TYR A 230 24.25 10.82 -39.10
C TYR A 230 25.26 9.74 -38.73
N GLY A 231 24.88 8.45 -38.75
CA GLY A 231 25.78 7.34 -38.45
C GLY A 231 26.35 7.30 -37.03
N GLN A 232 25.65 7.92 -36.09
CA GLN A 232 26.00 7.93 -34.63
C GLN A 232 25.08 6.98 -33.83
N GLY A 233 24.80 5.80 -34.34
CA GLY A 233 24.04 4.75 -33.70
C GLY A 233 24.92 3.82 -32.86
#